data_1329d346d5d30bf8067c643fe7e3ed21
#
_entry.id   1329d346d5d30bf8067c643fe7e3ed21
#
_cell.length_a   1.000
_cell.length_b   1.000
_cell.length_c   1.000
_cell.angle_alpha   90.00
_cell.angle_beta   90.00
_cell.angle_gamma   90.00
#
_symmetry.space_group_name_H-M   'P 1'
#
loop_
_entity.id
_entity.type
_entity.pdbx_description
1 polymer ?
#
loop_
_entity_poly.entity_id
_entity_poly.type
_entity_poly.pdbx_seq_one_letter_code
_entity_poly.pdbx_strand_id
1 'polypeptide(L)'
;MKLIYFHGFASSGASGTVQLLRKMLPSAEIIAPDIPVDPEEALPMLKDLVETEQPDVVVGTSMGGMYVQQMHGHLRICVNPAFNMSSLSKVLHTGEHKWLNGRKDSAKTFKITADIIKHFNQMERKQFDGITPEDKDLCYGLFGINDKTVNPVNSYATFTKHYNHAERIEAEHQLNEKVLRKYILPLIKDLLGEKYEEATHEPLPDYMKY
;
A
#
# COMPACT_ATOMS: atom_id res chain seq x y z
N MET A 1 4.87 -15.09 9.02
CA MET A 1 4.76 -14.16 7.86
C MET A 1 4.91 -12.72 8.35
N LYS A 2 5.74 -11.92 7.67
CA LYS A 2 5.88 -10.47 7.91
C LYS A 2 5.29 -9.69 6.73
N LEU A 3 4.33 -8.80 6.98
CA LEU A 3 3.65 -7.98 6.00
C LEU A 3 3.82 -6.52 6.35
N ILE A 4 4.25 -5.69 5.40
CA ILE A 4 4.22 -4.23 5.53
C ILE A 4 3.03 -3.68 4.75
N TYR A 5 2.24 -2.79 5.37
CA TYR A 5 1.10 -2.15 4.72
C TYR A 5 1.27 -0.63 4.65
N PHE A 6 1.20 -0.09 3.42
CA PHE A 6 1.23 1.35 3.14
C PHE A 6 -0.18 1.87 2.92
N HIS A 7 -0.60 2.78 3.79
CA HIS A 7 -1.94 3.38 3.74
C HIS A 7 -2.09 4.46 2.65
N GLY A 8 -3.33 4.78 2.29
CA GLY A 8 -3.67 5.86 1.36
C GLY A 8 -3.50 7.26 1.97
N PHE A 9 -3.69 8.28 1.13
CA PHE A 9 -3.59 9.68 1.53
C PHE A 9 -4.51 10.01 2.71
N ALA A 10 -4.04 10.86 3.62
CA ALA A 10 -4.73 11.29 4.84
C ALA A 10 -5.12 10.17 5.83
N SER A 11 -4.67 8.93 5.61
CA SER A 11 -4.88 7.80 6.51
C SER A 11 -3.69 7.62 7.49
N SER A 12 -3.60 6.48 8.15
CA SER A 12 -2.52 6.17 9.10
C SER A 12 -2.28 4.66 9.24
N GLY A 13 -1.23 4.30 9.98
CA GLY A 13 -0.95 2.93 10.40
C GLY A 13 -2.00 2.33 11.35
N ALA A 14 -2.96 3.12 11.83
CA ALA A 14 -4.11 2.67 12.65
C ALA A 14 -5.41 2.56 11.84
N SER A 15 -5.33 2.55 10.50
CA SER A 15 -6.51 2.48 9.62
C SER A 15 -7.34 1.21 9.80
N GLY A 16 -8.61 1.27 9.40
CA GLY A 16 -9.51 0.11 9.43
C GLY A 16 -8.97 -1.08 8.64
N THR A 17 -8.29 -0.84 7.52
CA THR A 17 -7.63 -1.90 6.74
C THR A 17 -6.56 -2.64 7.54
N VAL A 18 -5.73 -1.91 8.29
CA VAL A 18 -4.70 -2.51 9.16
C VAL A 18 -5.33 -3.35 10.26
N GLN A 19 -6.42 -2.85 10.87
CA GLN A 19 -7.15 -3.60 11.89
C GLN A 19 -7.75 -4.90 11.33
N LEU A 20 -8.32 -4.85 10.12
CA LEU A 20 -8.84 -6.02 9.43
C LEU A 20 -7.73 -7.03 9.10
N LEU A 21 -6.58 -6.58 8.59
CA LEU A 21 -5.43 -7.44 8.32
C LEU A 21 -4.96 -8.16 9.59
N ARG A 22 -4.81 -7.45 10.70
CA ARG A 22 -4.43 -8.04 12.00
C ARG A 22 -5.45 -9.06 12.51
N LYS A 23 -6.74 -8.80 12.29
CA LYS A 23 -7.82 -9.74 12.63
C LYS A 23 -7.80 -11.00 11.76
N MET A 24 -7.46 -10.86 10.48
CA MET A 24 -7.50 -11.98 9.53
C MET A 24 -6.21 -12.79 9.49
N LEU A 25 -5.11 -12.21 9.93
CA LEU A 25 -3.78 -12.80 9.97
C LEU A 25 -3.20 -12.66 11.39
N PRO A 26 -3.79 -13.32 12.40
CA PRO A 26 -3.47 -13.08 13.81
C PRO A 26 -2.05 -13.46 14.20
N SER A 27 -1.40 -14.39 13.47
CA SER A 27 0.00 -14.77 13.68
C SER A 27 0.98 -14.09 12.73
N ALA A 28 0.51 -13.14 11.89
CA ALA A 28 1.40 -12.34 11.08
C ALA A 28 1.97 -11.14 11.86
N GLU A 29 3.23 -10.83 11.62
CA GLU A 29 3.79 -9.53 11.98
C GLU A 29 3.34 -8.49 10.94
N ILE A 30 2.44 -7.59 11.33
CA ILE A 30 1.91 -6.53 10.44
C ILE A 30 2.48 -5.19 10.85
N ILE A 31 3.37 -4.65 10.03
CA ILE A 31 4.00 -3.35 10.17
C ILE A 31 3.22 -2.35 9.31
N ALA A 32 2.74 -1.29 9.91
CA ALA A 32 2.03 -0.21 9.22
C ALA A 32 2.55 1.14 9.74
N PRO A 33 3.42 1.81 8.98
CA PRO A 33 3.95 3.11 9.37
C PRO A 33 2.90 4.21 9.19
N ASP A 34 3.05 5.30 9.93
CA ASP A 34 2.42 6.57 9.61
C ASP A 34 3.26 7.27 8.53
N ILE A 35 2.77 7.29 7.29
CA ILE A 35 3.49 7.83 6.15
C ILE A 35 3.52 9.36 6.24
N PRO A 36 4.70 10.01 6.12
CA PRO A 36 4.80 11.46 5.98
C PRO A 36 4.02 11.98 4.76
N VAL A 37 3.58 13.22 4.84
CA VAL A 37 2.80 13.85 3.76
C VAL A 37 3.68 14.19 2.56
N ASP A 38 4.90 14.66 2.84
CA ASP A 38 5.88 15.02 1.80
C ASP A 38 6.54 13.75 1.24
N PRO A 39 6.44 13.50 -0.08
CA PRO A 39 7.08 12.33 -0.69
C PRO A 39 8.61 12.35 -0.61
N GLU A 40 9.26 13.51 -0.45
CA GLU A 40 10.71 13.59 -0.22
C GLU A 40 11.13 13.00 1.14
N GLU A 41 10.25 13.05 2.13
CA GLU A 41 10.44 12.38 3.42
C GLU A 41 9.92 10.95 3.39
N ALA A 42 8.74 10.74 2.79
CA ALA A 42 8.03 9.46 2.79
C ALA A 42 8.80 8.37 2.05
N LEU A 43 9.24 8.63 0.82
CA LEU A 43 9.83 7.58 -0.02
C LEU A 43 11.15 7.03 0.54
N PRO A 44 12.11 7.85 1.00
CA PRO A 44 13.31 7.33 1.67
C PRO A 44 12.99 6.55 2.93
N MET A 45 12.10 7.05 3.79
CA MET A 45 11.69 6.36 5.02
C MET A 45 11.07 5.00 4.74
N LEU A 46 10.20 4.89 3.71
CA LEU A 46 9.53 3.65 3.36
C LEU A 46 10.51 2.63 2.75
N LYS A 47 11.47 3.07 1.94
CA LYS A 47 12.54 2.22 1.41
C LYS A 47 13.42 1.67 2.54
N ASP A 48 13.87 2.52 3.45
CA ASP A 48 14.67 2.12 4.61
C ASP A 48 13.92 1.11 5.49
N LEU A 49 12.63 1.35 5.73
CA LEU A 49 11.77 0.42 6.47
C LEU A 49 11.71 -0.96 5.80
N VAL A 50 11.47 -1.01 4.49
CA VAL A 50 11.35 -2.27 3.75
C VAL A 50 12.70 -3.01 3.72
N GLU A 51 13.80 -2.30 3.50
CA GLU A 51 15.14 -2.89 3.50
C GLU A 51 15.56 -3.39 4.90
N THR A 52 15.15 -2.70 5.96
CA THR A 52 15.46 -3.11 7.35
C THR A 52 14.63 -4.31 7.76
N GLU A 53 13.33 -4.29 7.47
CA GLU A 53 12.38 -5.29 7.96
C GLU A 53 12.35 -6.56 7.10
N GLN A 54 12.81 -6.51 5.86
CA GLN A 54 12.82 -7.64 4.91
C GLN A 54 11.49 -8.41 4.91
N PRO A 55 10.35 -7.76 4.56
CA PRO A 55 9.04 -8.38 4.63
C PRO A 55 8.87 -9.49 3.60
N ASP A 56 7.99 -10.45 3.89
CA ASP A 56 7.55 -11.45 2.92
C ASP A 56 6.69 -10.83 1.81
N VAL A 57 5.95 -9.76 2.13
CA VAL A 57 5.13 -9.00 1.15
C VAL A 57 4.90 -7.57 1.61
N VAL A 58 4.93 -6.64 0.66
CA VAL A 58 4.54 -5.24 0.85
C VAL A 58 3.21 -4.99 0.14
N VAL A 59 2.21 -4.51 0.87
CA VAL A 59 0.86 -4.23 0.34
C VAL A 59 0.56 -2.75 0.51
N GLY A 60 -0.08 -2.12 -0.46
CA GLY A 60 -0.52 -0.74 -0.30
C GLY A 60 -1.68 -0.34 -1.18
N THR A 61 -2.40 0.68 -0.74
CA THR A 61 -3.60 1.17 -1.42
C THR A 61 -3.47 2.63 -1.81
N SER A 62 -4.00 3.01 -2.97
CA SER A 62 -4.05 4.40 -3.42
C SER A 62 -2.64 5.03 -3.46
N MET A 63 -2.39 6.11 -2.73
CA MET A 63 -1.04 6.67 -2.51
C MET A 63 -0.05 5.62 -1.99
N GLY A 64 -0.47 4.78 -1.03
CA GLY A 64 0.35 3.67 -0.55
C GLY A 64 0.72 2.67 -1.65
N GLY A 65 -0.21 2.37 -2.57
CA GLY A 65 0.05 1.52 -3.74
C GLY A 65 1.06 2.13 -4.71
N MET A 66 1.04 3.46 -4.87
CA MET A 66 2.05 4.20 -5.64
C MET A 66 3.44 4.09 -5.00
N TYR A 67 3.55 4.12 -3.67
CA TYR A 67 4.82 3.88 -2.98
C TYR A 67 5.27 2.43 -3.06
N VAL A 68 4.35 1.48 -2.84
CA VAL A 68 4.66 0.04 -2.85
C VAL A 68 5.34 -0.39 -4.15
N GLN A 69 4.87 0.06 -5.30
CA GLN A 69 5.47 -0.33 -6.57
C GLN A 69 6.95 0.11 -6.71
N GLN A 70 7.42 1.08 -5.92
CA GLN A 70 8.80 1.56 -5.90
C GLN A 70 9.71 0.79 -4.92
N MET A 71 9.18 -0.24 -4.22
CA MET A 71 9.95 -1.12 -3.32
C MET A 71 10.53 -2.29 -4.13
N HIS A 72 11.49 -1.99 -5.01
CA HIS A 72 12.08 -2.95 -5.94
C HIS A 72 12.77 -4.10 -5.20
N GLY A 73 12.81 -5.28 -5.82
CA GLY A 73 13.39 -6.49 -5.23
C GLY A 73 12.49 -7.22 -4.22
N HIS A 74 11.37 -6.65 -3.82
CA HIS A 74 10.43 -7.25 -2.87
C HIS A 74 9.12 -7.66 -3.55
N LEU A 75 8.44 -8.66 -3.00
CA LEU A 75 7.09 -9.03 -3.41
C LEU A 75 6.09 -7.94 -3.01
N ARG A 76 5.32 -7.44 -3.98
CA ARG A 76 4.50 -6.23 -3.86
C ARG A 76 3.09 -6.43 -4.36
N ILE A 77 2.10 -5.89 -3.63
CA ILE A 77 0.70 -5.86 -4.05
C ILE A 77 0.20 -4.41 -3.99
N CYS A 78 -0.11 -3.85 -5.16
CA CYS A 78 -0.63 -2.49 -5.31
C CYS A 78 -2.14 -2.55 -5.55
N VAL A 79 -2.94 -1.92 -4.69
CA VAL A 79 -4.39 -1.89 -4.85
C VAL A 79 -4.84 -0.47 -5.17
N ASN A 80 -5.52 -0.30 -6.29
CA ASN A 80 -5.98 1.00 -6.78
C ASN A 80 -4.88 2.08 -6.72
N PRO A 81 -3.65 1.82 -7.20
CA PRO A 81 -2.53 2.73 -7.02
C PRO A 81 -2.78 4.08 -7.71
N ALA A 82 -2.52 5.16 -6.97
CA ALA A 82 -2.71 6.53 -7.43
C ALA A 82 -1.42 7.08 -8.06
N PHE A 83 -1.06 6.62 -9.25
CA PHE A 83 0.20 6.98 -9.93
C PHE A 83 0.33 8.47 -10.28
N ASN A 84 -0.76 9.23 -10.27
CA ASN A 84 -0.80 10.65 -10.59
C ASN A 84 -1.47 11.45 -9.46
N MET A 85 -0.96 11.33 -8.24
CA MET A 85 -1.48 12.06 -7.06
C MET A 85 -1.54 13.56 -7.29
N SER A 86 -0.49 14.13 -7.90
CA SER A 86 -0.41 15.57 -8.19
C SER A 86 -1.56 16.09 -9.08
N SER A 87 -2.18 15.20 -9.86
CA SER A 87 -3.33 15.51 -10.72
C SER A 87 -4.69 15.32 -10.02
N LEU A 88 -4.72 14.74 -8.83
CA LEU A 88 -5.94 14.52 -8.05
C LEU A 88 -6.31 15.76 -7.22
N SER A 89 -6.62 16.87 -7.86
CA SER A 89 -6.86 18.18 -7.22
C SER A 89 -7.97 18.17 -6.16
N LYS A 90 -8.91 17.23 -6.23
CA LYS A 90 -9.94 17.01 -5.17
C LYS A 90 -9.38 16.38 -3.91
N VAL A 91 -8.25 15.69 -4.02
CA VAL A 91 -7.58 14.96 -2.94
C VAL A 91 -6.36 15.75 -2.47
N LEU A 92 -5.48 16.11 -3.39
CA LEU A 92 -4.23 16.83 -3.13
C LEU A 92 -4.33 18.28 -3.58
N HIS A 93 -4.62 19.19 -2.65
CA HIS A 93 -4.64 20.63 -2.87
C HIS A 93 -4.00 21.36 -1.69
N THR A 94 -3.51 22.57 -1.91
CA THR A 94 -2.89 23.39 -0.86
C THR A 94 -3.89 23.73 0.23
N GLY A 95 -3.42 23.76 1.46
CA GLY A 95 -4.23 24.11 2.62
C GLY A 95 -4.09 23.12 3.78
N GLU A 96 -4.94 23.31 4.76
CA GLU A 96 -5.02 22.41 5.93
C GLU A 96 -5.98 21.26 5.64
N HIS A 97 -5.53 20.05 5.95
CA HIS A 97 -6.27 18.80 5.82
C HIS A 97 -6.39 18.10 7.16
N LYS A 98 -7.41 17.26 7.31
CA LYS A 98 -7.59 16.41 8.50
C LYS A 98 -7.13 14.99 8.22
N TRP A 99 -6.48 14.38 9.20
CA TRP A 99 -6.24 12.96 9.19
C TRP A 99 -7.56 12.19 9.38
N LEU A 100 -7.74 11.13 8.62
CA LEU A 100 -8.93 10.27 8.69
C LEU A 100 -8.88 9.31 9.88
N ASN A 101 -7.70 9.02 10.37
CA ASN A 101 -7.46 8.08 11.47
C ASN A 101 -6.45 8.67 12.46
N GLY A 102 -6.43 8.14 13.69
CA GLY A 102 -5.43 8.50 14.68
C GLY A 102 -4.02 8.14 14.21
N ARG A 103 -3.05 8.99 14.57
CA ARG A 103 -1.62 8.78 14.29
C ARG A 103 -0.84 8.64 15.59
N LYS A 104 0.35 8.04 15.52
CA LYS A 104 1.25 7.88 16.67
C LYS A 104 1.70 9.22 17.25
N ASP A 105 1.86 10.24 16.40
CA ASP A 105 2.24 11.61 16.78
C ASP A 105 1.06 12.41 17.34
N SER A 106 -0.14 11.83 17.40
CA SER A 106 -1.39 12.48 17.84
C SER A 106 -1.82 13.70 17.01
N ALA A 107 -1.19 13.97 15.87
CA ALA A 107 -1.56 15.03 14.96
C ALA A 107 -2.98 14.81 14.41
N LYS A 108 -3.81 15.86 14.43
CA LYS A 108 -5.18 15.81 13.90
C LYS A 108 -5.29 16.38 12.50
N THR A 109 -4.38 17.27 12.15
CA THR A 109 -4.34 17.96 10.86
C THR A 109 -2.92 17.94 10.29
N PHE A 110 -2.82 18.23 9.01
CA PHE A 110 -1.57 18.43 8.30
C PHE A 110 -1.77 19.50 7.22
N LYS A 111 -0.68 20.08 6.75
CA LYS A 111 -0.72 21.13 5.74
C LYS A 111 -0.10 20.64 4.44
N ILE A 112 -0.80 20.82 3.32
CA ILE A 112 -0.27 20.66 1.97
C ILE A 112 0.19 22.02 1.48
N THR A 113 1.45 22.09 1.09
CA THR A 113 2.05 23.28 0.46
C THR A 113 2.19 23.07 -1.05
N ALA A 114 2.49 24.13 -1.78
CA ALA A 114 2.80 24.05 -3.20
C ALA A 114 4.06 23.20 -3.46
N ASP A 115 5.04 23.24 -2.55
CA ASP A 115 6.26 22.43 -2.64
C ASP A 115 5.95 20.94 -2.51
N ILE A 116 5.10 20.54 -1.59
CA ILE A 116 4.67 19.13 -1.46
C ILE A 116 4.02 18.65 -2.76
N ILE A 117 3.14 19.44 -3.38
CA ILE A 117 2.54 19.08 -4.68
C ILE A 117 3.61 18.97 -5.77
N LYS A 118 4.61 19.86 -5.77
CA LYS A 118 5.75 19.80 -6.68
C LYS A 118 6.59 18.54 -6.46
N HIS A 119 6.83 18.15 -5.21
CA HIS A 119 7.57 16.94 -4.85
C HIS A 119 6.81 15.69 -5.33
N PHE A 120 5.49 15.61 -5.17
CA PHE A 120 4.69 14.55 -5.80
C PHE A 120 4.90 14.48 -7.30
N ASN A 121 4.80 15.61 -7.99
CA ASN A 121 4.98 15.67 -9.45
C ASN A 121 6.39 15.21 -9.89
N GLN A 122 7.42 15.57 -9.13
CA GLN A 122 8.80 15.17 -9.41
C GLN A 122 9.00 13.68 -9.20
N MET A 123 8.45 13.11 -8.11
CA MET A 123 8.51 11.69 -7.81
C MET A 123 7.74 10.88 -8.86
N GLU A 124 6.55 11.31 -9.24
CA GLU A 124 5.70 10.65 -10.24
C GLU A 124 6.39 10.49 -11.60
N ARG A 125 7.23 11.43 -11.99
CA ARG A 125 8.02 11.34 -13.24
C ARG A 125 9.08 10.25 -13.22
N LYS A 126 9.53 9.85 -12.03
CA LYS A 126 10.62 8.87 -11.82
C LYS A 126 10.15 7.57 -11.18
N GLN A 127 8.87 7.48 -10.81
CA GLN A 127 8.36 6.37 -10.00
C GLN A 127 8.51 4.98 -10.63
N PHE A 128 8.73 4.90 -11.93
CA PHE A 128 8.95 3.64 -12.67
C PHE A 128 10.40 3.45 -13.12
N ASP A 129 11.32 4.34 -12.72
CA ASP A 129 12.74 4.21 -13.03
C ASP A 129 13.34 3.04 -12.23
N GLY A 130 14.27 2.32 -12.84
CA GLY A 130 15.01 1.25 -12.17
C GLY A 130 14.31 -0.10 -12.08
N ILE A 131 13.15 -0.28 -12.72
CA ILE A 131 12.46 -1.58 -12.79
C ILE A 131 13.31 -2.55 -13.61
N THR A 132 13.72 -3.67 -12.99
CA THR A 132 14.45 -4.76 -13.65
C THR A 132 13.47 -5.77 -14.29
N PRO A 133 13.93 -6.69 -15.17
CA PRO A 133 13.10 -7.77 -15.66
C PRO A 133 12.47 -8.60 -14.54
N GLU A 134 13.23 -8.89 -13.48
CA GLU A 134 12.78 -9.66 -12.31
C GLU A 134 11.70 -8.91 -11.52
N ASP A 135 11.85 -7.60 -11.38
CA ASP A 135 10.86 -6.74 -10.72
C ASP A 135 9.47 -6.79 -11.36
N LYS A 136 9.39 -7.07 -12.67
CA LYS A 136 8.11 -7.14 -13.39
C LYS A 136 7.22 -8.26 -12.88
N ASP A 137 7.81 -9.33 -12.37
CA ASP A 137 7.10 -10.50 -11.84
C ASP A 137 6.90 -10.44 -10.32
N LEU A 138 7.53 -9.48 -9.63
CA LEU A 138 7.40 -9.30 -8.20
C LEU A 138 6.32 -8.28 -7.80
N CYS A 139 5.67 -7.62 -8.76
CA CYS A 139 4.67 -6.61 -8.48
C CYS A 139 3.31 -6.97 -9.07
N TYR A 140 2.30 -7.05 -8.20
CA TYR A 140 0.92 -7.41 -8.54
C TYR A 140 0.00 -6.21 -8.38
N GLY A 141 -0.76 -5.88 -9.42
CA GLY A 141 -1.71 -4.75 -9.43
C GLY A 141 -3.16 -5.21 -9.41
N LEU A 142 -3.95 -4.74 -8.44
CA LEU A 142 -5.38 -4.96 -8.35
C LEU A 142 -6.13 -3.64 -8.56
N PHE A 143 -7.05 -3.62 -9.53
CA PHE A 143 -7.71 -2.39 -9.99
C PHE A 143 -9.24 -2.52 -9.87
N GLY A 144 -9.83 -1.80 -8.94
CA GLY A 144 -11.27 -1.78 -8.71
C GLY A 144 -12.02 -1.11 -9.85
N ILE A 145 -12.83 -1.87 -10.59
CA ILE A 145 -13.57 -1.34 -11.75
C ILE A 145 -14.58 -0.24 -11.40
N ASN A 146 -14.98 -0.16 -10.13
CA ASN A 146 -15.93 0.83 -9.60
C ASN A 146 -15.24 1.98 -8.86
N ASP A 147 -13.91 2.10 -8.97
CA ASP A 147 -13.14 3.18 -8.35
C ASP A 147 -13.51 4.54 -8.97
N LYS A 148 -13.99 5.47 -8.11
CA LYS A 148 -14.36 6.83 -8.50
C LYS A 148 -13.33 7.88 -8.09
N THR A 149 -12.28 7.48 -7.39
CA THR A 149 -11.21 8.36 -6.91
C THR A 149 -10.01 8.36 -7.85
N VAL A 150 -9.54 7.17 -8.19
CA VAL A 150 -8.49 6.95 -9.19
C VAL A 150 -9.13 6.34 -10.42
N ASN A 151 -8.85 6.90 -11.61
CA ASN A 151 -9.37 6.33 -12.84
C ASN A 151 -8.79 4.92 -13.06
N PRO A 152 -9.58 3.84 -12.92
CA PRO A 152 -9.06 2.48 -12.94
C PRO A 152 -8.52 2.06 -14.31
N VAL A 153 -9.06 2.63 -15.40
CA VAL A 153 -8.60 2.34 -16.77
C VAL A 153 -7.19 2.90 -16.98
N ASN A 154 -6.98 4.14 -16.59
CA ASN A 154 -5.69 4.81 -16.73
C ASN A 154 -4.63 4.17 -15.81
N SER A 155 -4.98 3.88 -14.57
CA SER A 155 -4.06 3.27 -13.61
C SER A 155 -3.67 1.85 -14.04
N TYR A 156 -4.63 1.04 -14.49
CA TYR A 156 -4.38 -0.28 -15.08
C TYR A 156 -3.45 -0.19 -16.30
N ALA A 157 -3.77 0.70 -17.25
CA ALA A 157 -2.98 0.87 -18.46
C ALA A 157 -1.55 1.38 -18.17
N THR A 158 -1.37 2.20 -17.14
CA THR A 158 -0.05 2.63 -16.68
C THR A 158 0.72 1.46 -16.09
N PHE A 159 0.11 0.70 -15.19
CA PHE A 159 0.74 -0.44 -14.53
C PHE A 159 1.21 -1.52 -15.51
N THR A 160 0.36 -1.90 -16.46
CA THR A 160 0.64 -2.98 -17.44
C THR A 160 1.74 -2.65 -18.46
N LYS A 161 2.19 -1.38 -18.53
CA LYS A 161 3.39 -1.00 -19.30
C LYS A 161 4.68 -1.43 -18.59
N HIS A 162 4.63 -1.63 -17.29
CA HIS A 162 5.80 -1.82 -16.43
C HIS A 162 5.85 -3.20 -15.77
N TYR A 163 4.69 -3.81 -15.47
CA TYR A 163 4.57 -5.04 -14.68
C TYR A 163 3.68 -6.08 -15.38
N ASN A 164 3.94 -7.37 -15.09
CA ASN A 164 3.31 -8.50 -15.78
C ASN A 164 1.98 -8.93 -15.14
N HIS A 165 1.76 -8.66 -13.84
CA HIS A 165 0.62 -9.19 -13.09
C HIS A 165 -0.37 -8.09 -12.73
N ALA A 166 -1.44 -7.95 -13.51
CA ALA A 166 -2.49 -6.95 -13.29
C ALA A 166 -3.88 -7.58 -13.42
N GLU A 167 -4.74 -7.35 -12.44
CA GLU A 167 -6.11 -7.84 -12.41
C GLU A 167 -7.10 -6.70 -12.19
N ARG A 168 -8.23 -6.73 -12.91
CA ARG A 168 -9.39 -5.89 -12.66
C ARG A 168 -10.35 -6.61 -11.73
N ILE A 169 -10.66 -6.01 -10.60
CA ILE A 169 -11.49 -6.60 -9.56
C ILE A 169 -12.78 -5.83 -9.35
N GLU A 170 -13.82 -6.51 -8.88
CA GLU A 170 -15.10 -5.89 -8.53
C GLU A 170 -14.99 -5.19 -7.16
N ALA A 171 -14.41 -4.00 -7.15
CA ALA A 171 -14.15 -3.21 -5.97
C ALA A 171 -14.31 -1.71 -6.26
N GLU A 172 -14.56 -0.94 -5.21
CA GLU A 172 -14.45 0.51 -5.17
C GLU A 172 -13.01 0.92 -4.79
N HIS A 173 -12.79 2.23 -4.53
CA HIS A 173 -11.48 2.75 -4.17
C HIS A 173 -10.94 2.21 -2.83
N GLN A 174 -11.82 2.10 -1.83
CA GLN A 174 -11.43 1.70 -0.49
C GLN A 174 -11.42 0.19 -0.30
N LEU A 175 -10.41 -0.31 0.43
CA LEU A 175 -10.38 -1.69 0.88
C LEU A 175 -11.32 -1.90 2.06
N ASN A 176 -12.24 -2.83 1.89
CA ASN A 176 -13.10 -3.34 2.95
C ASN A 176 -12.87 -4.84 3.16
N GLU A 177 -13.54 -5.41 4.17
CA GLU A 177 -13.41 -6.83 4.50
C GLU A 177 -13.72 -7.75 3.32
N LYS A 178 -14.74 -7.43 2.52
CA LYS A 178 -15.13 -8.23 1.35
C LYS A 178 -14.00 -8.28 0.30
N VAL A 179 -13.38 -7.14 0.01
CA VAL A 179 -12.28 -7.04 -0.96
C VAL A 179 -11.04 -7.78 -0.45
N LEU A 180 -10.71 -7.62 0.83
CA LEU A 180 -9.61 -8.34 1.45
C LEU A 180 -9.79 -9.86 1.31
N ARG A 181 -10.95 -10.40 1.71
CA ARG A 181 -11.25 -11.84 1.67
C ARG A 181 -11.34 -12.40 0.25
N LYS A 182 -11.87 -11.62 -0.70
CA LYS A 182 -12.13 -12.14 -2.05
C LYS A 182 -10.91 -12.08 -2.95
N TYR A 183 -10.03 -11.09 -2.76
CA TYR A 183 -8.95 -10.83 -3.73
C TYR A 183 -7.56 -10.78 -3.10
N ILE A 184 -7.38 -10.08 -1.96
CA ILE A 184 -6.03 -9.80 -1.45
C ILE A 184 -5.48 -11.00 -0.68
N LEU A 185 -6.24 -11.54 0.25
CA LEU A 185 -5.80 -12.70 1.03
C LEU A 185 -5.59 -13.95 0.17
N PRO A 186 -6.47 -14.29 -0.81
CA PRO A 186 -6.19 -15.38 -1.75
C PRO A 186 -4.91 -15.16 -2.56
N LEU A 187 -4.67 -13.94 -3.05
CA LEU A 187 -3.43 -13.63 -3.77
C LEU A 187 -2.19 -13.81 -2.86
N ILE A 188 -2.24 -13.32 -1.60
CA ILE A 188 -1.15 -13.53 -0.63
C ILE A 188 -0.93 -15.03 -0.37
N LYS A 189 -2.02 -15.80 -0.25
CA LYS A 189 -1.96 -17.26 -0.09
C LYS A 189 -1.27 -17.94 -1.28
N ASP A 190 -1.66 -17.61 -2.49
CA ASP A 190 -1.08 -18.18 -3.70
C ASP A 190 0.42 -17.84 -3.84
N LEU A 191 0.83 -16.66 -3.37
CA LEU A 191 2.21 -16.19 -3.44
C LEU A 191 3.11 -16.71 -2.31
N LEU A 192 2.57 -16.90 -1.11
CA LEU A 192 3.36 -17.22 0.09
C LEU A 192 3.12 -18.63 0.66
N GLY A 193 2.09 -19.34 0.18
CA GLY A 193 1.84 -20.74 0.56
C GLY A 193 1.79 -20.97 2.07
N GLU A 194 2.68 -21.81 2.59
CA GLU A 194 2.74 -22.20 4.00
C GLU A 194 2.86 -21.00 4.96
N LYS A 195 3.63 -19.99 4.61
CA LYS A 195 3.76 -18.76 5.43
C LYS A 195 2.42 -18.05 5.64
N TYR A 196 1.55 -18.08 4.63
CA TYR A 196 0.20 -17.54 4.77
C TYR A 196 -0.66 -18.42 5.69
N GLU A 197 -0.63 -19.74 5.50
CA GLU A 197 -1.40 -20.66 6.34
C GLU A 197 -1.03 -20.50 7.82
N GLU A 198 0.27 -20.48 8.16
CA GLU A 198 0.74 -20.22 9.52
C GLU A 198 0.23 -18.87 10.07
N ALA A 199 0.17 -17.84 9.24
CA ALA A 199 -0.29 -16.52 9.64
C ALA A 199 -1.78 -16.43 9.97
N THR A 200 -2.59 -17.35 9.43
CA THR A 200 -4.05 -17.40 9.67
C THR A 200 -4.43 -18.11 10.95
N HIS A 201 -3.54 -18.92 11.52
CA HIS A 201 -3.79 -19.60 12.78
C HIS A 201 -3.66 -18.64 13.97
N GLU A 202 -4.47 -18.88 15.01
CA GLU A 202 -4.29 -18.15 16.27
C GLU A 202 -2.90 -18.49 16.86
N PRO A 203 -2.17 -17.52 17.38
CA PRO A 203 -0.87 -17.78 17.99
C PRO A 203 -1.03 -18.75 19.16
N LEU A 204 -0.14 -19.76 19.22
CA LEU A 204 -0.13 -20.68 20.35
C LEU A 204 0.02 -19.91 21.67
N PRO A 205 -0.77 -20.25 22.70
CA PRO A 205 -0.60 -19.69 24.03
C PRO A 205 0.84 -19.86 24.52
N ASP A 206 1.35 -18.92 25.27
CA ASP A 206 2.77 -18.88 25.69
C ASP A 206 3.23 -20.14 26.42
N TYR A 207 2.32 -20.82 27.14
CA TYR A 207 2.61 -22.09 27.84
C TYR A 207 2.76 -23.30 26.89
N MET A 208 2.43 -23.18 25.61
CA MET A 208 2.59 -24.23 24.59
C MET A 208 3.79 -24.00 23.67
N LYS A 209 4.59 -22.97 23.90
CA LYS A 209 5.75 -22.62 23.04
C LYS A 209 7.06 -23.28 23.47
N TYR A 210 7.01 -24.20 24.45
CA TYR A 210 8.19 -24.92 24.97
C TYR A 210 7.97 -26.42 24.98
#